data_3fda67367e9d74c5d2ec3afce71897e3
#
_entry.id   3fda67367e9d74c5d2ec3afce71897e3
#
_cell.length_a   1.000
_cell.length_b   1.000
_cell.length_c   1.000
_cell.angle_alpha   90.00
_cell.angle_beta   90.00
_cell.angle_gamma   90.00
#
_symmetry.space_group_name_H-M   'P 1'
#
loop_
_entity.id
_entity.type
_entity.pdbx_description
1 polymer ?
#
loop_
_entity_poly.entity_id
_entity_poly.type
_entity_poly.pdbx_seq_one_letter_code
_entity_poly.pdbx_strand_id
1 'polypeptide(L)'
;MNKVKAIRNIVIKKTEFLHEFGYSKTKEKSDIWNYTLSYISESREFAIEFEIDYRDLDMFVLVAILGNGELPGGYYMNKGKRVRIHLEKLFESGKITNGNWKAIPKLRRELKNTGETRILSLLDAYCQLIKEVMNEIQNLSVSEL
;
A
#
# COMPACT_ATOMS: atom_id res chain seq x y z
N MET A 1 -20.72 16.32 4.43
CA MET A 1 -19.49 15.52 4.51
C MET A 1 -19.32 14.76 3.21
N ASN A 2 -18.16 14.75 2.69
CA ASN A 2 -17.93 14.03 1.44
C ASN A 2 -17.44 12.61 1.70
N LYS A 3 -17.59 11.75 0.69
CA LYS A 3 -17.19 10.35 0.73
C LYS A 3 -15.69 10.17 0.94
N VAL A 4 -14.90 11.09 0.40
CA VAL A 4 -13.43 11.08 0.51
C VAL A 4 -12.99 11.12 1.98
N LYS A 5 -13.61 12.00 2.77
CA LYS A 5 -13.27 12.13 4.19
C LYS A 5 -13.64 10.85 4.97
N ALA A 6 -14.80 10.26 4.65
CA ALA A 6 -15.24 9.04 5.31
C ALA A 6 -14.29 7.88 5.01
N ILE A 7 -13.90 7.71 3.75
CA ILE A 7 -12.95 6.66 3.34
C ILE A 7 -11.60 6.88 3.99
N ARG A 8 -11.10 8.12 4.00
CA ARG A 8 -9.83 8.48 4.64
C ARG A 8 -9.80 8.00 6.10
N ASN A 9 -10.84 8.29 6.86
CA ASN A 9 -10.90 7.90 8.27
C ASN A 9 -10.88 6.38 8.43
N ILE A 10 -11.55 5.65 7.55
CA ILE A 10 -11.56 4.19 7.57
C ILE A 10 -10.18 3.65 7.24
N VAL A 11 -9.50 4.20 6.23
CA VAL A 11 -8.15 3.79 5.85
C VAL A 11 -7.18 3.98 7.02
N ILE A 12 -7.21 5.14 7.66
CA ILE A 12 -6.36 5.42 8.81
C ILE A 12 -6.59 4.39 9.92
N LYS A 13 -7.84 4.14 10.27
CA LYS A 13 -8.18 3.19 11.33
C LYS A 13 -7.75 1.76 10.99
N LYS A 14 -8.02 1.31 9.77
CA LYS A 14 -7.70 -0.06 9.34
C LYS A 14 -6.20 -0.32 9.24
N THR A 15 -5.40 0.70 9.02
CA THR A 15 -3.96 0.55 8.83
C THR A 15 -3.15 0.85 10.10
N GLU A 16 -3.80 1.26 11.20
CA GLU A 16 -3.13 1.56 12.47
C GLU A 16 -2.30 0.40 13.02
N PHE A 17 -2.65 -0.85 12.67
CA PHE A 17 -1.89 -2.01 13.13
C PHE A 17 -0.41 -1.94 12.76
N LEU A 18 -0.06 -1.19 11.71
CA LEU A 18 1.33 -1.04 11.29
C LEU A 18 2.20 -0.40 12.37
N HIS A 19 1.63 0.41 13.25
CA HIS A 19 2.38 0.99 14.37
C HIS A 19 2.92 -0.11 15.31
N GLU A 20 2.20 -1.20 15.48
CA GLU A 20 2.63 -2.32 16.33
C GLU A 20 3.86 -3.03 15.76
N PHE A 21 4.09 -2.88 14.46
CA PHE A 21 5.25 -3.47 13.77
C PHE A 21 6.37 -2.47 13.53
N GLY A 22 6.33 -1.33 14.21
CA GLY A 22 7.39 -0.33 14.13
C GLY A 22 7.26 0.68 12.99
N TYR A 23 6.16 0.67 12.25
CA TYR A 23 5.93 1.64 11.20
C TYR A 23 5.40 2.95 11.76
N SER A 24 5.84 4.06 11.20
CA SER A 24 5.37 5.38 11.58
C SER A 24 4.54 5.97 10.46
N LYS A 25 3.33 6.43 10.77
CA LYS A 25 2.52 7.19 9.83
C LYS A 25 3.23 8.50 9.54
N THR A 26 3.59 8.72 8.29
CA THR A 26 4.47 9.82 7.94
C THR A 26 3.80 10.89 7.12
N LYS A 27 2.98 10.50 6.17
CA LYS A 27 2.46 11.46 5.22
C LYS A 27 1.12 11.03 4.66
N GLU A 28 0.24 12.02 4.58
CA GLU A 28 -0.98 11.91 3.80
C GLU A 28 -0.86 12.87 2.62
N LYS A 29 -1.27 12.42 1.46
CA LYS A 29 -1.33 13.26 0.26
C LYS A 29 -2.69 13.07 -0.39
N SER A 30 -3.37 14.15 -0.68
CA SER A 30 -4.71 14.11 -1.23
C SER A 30 -4.87 15.14 -2.33
N ASP A 31 -5.51 14.74 -3.41
CA ASP A 31 -5.98 15.65 -4.45
C ASP A 31 -7.42 15.26 -4.82
N ILE A 32 -7.96 15.81 -5.89
CA ILE A 32 -9.36 15.58 -6.26
C ILE A 32 -9.65 14.12 -6.61
N TRP A 33 -8.63 13.36 -7.06
CA TRP A 33 -8.82 11.99 -7.54
C TRP A 33 -8.13 10.94 -6.68
N ASN A 34 -7.13 11.31 -5.89
CA ASN A 34 -6.30 10.34 -5.19
C ASN A 34 -6.09 10.71 -3.73
N TYR A 35 -6.00 9.67 -2.91
CA TYR A 35 -5.56 9.80 -1.53
C TYR A 35 -4.47 8.75 -1.29
N THR A 36 -3.34 9.16 -0.75
CA THR A 36 -2.23 8.27 -0.41
C THR A 36 -1.84 8.44 1.05
N LEU A 37 -1.74 7.32 1.76
CA LEU A 37 -1.28 7.28 3.14
C LEU A 37 -0.03 6.42 3.21
N SER A 38 1.06 6.99 3.72
CA SER A 38 2.37 6.33 3.76
C SER A 38 2.81 6.04 5.18
N TYR A 39 3.33 4.82 5.39
CA TYR A 39 3.92 4.37 6.65
C TYR A 39 5.37 4.02 6.42
N ILE A 40 6.28 4.71 7.10
CA ILE A 40 7.72 4.44 6.99
C ILE A 40 8.09 3.29 7.92
N SER A 41 8.87 2.32 7.41
CA SER A 41 9.35 1.19 8.19
C SER A 41 10.30 1.64 9.30
N GLU A 42 10.45 0.80 10.33
CA GLU A 42 11.37 1.08 11.44
C GLU A 42 12.81 1.24 10.95
N SER A 43 13.22 0.45 9.96
CA SER A 43 14.55 0.56 9.34
C SER A 43 14.75 1.85 8.56
N ARG A 44 13.65 2.54 8.18
CA ARG A 44 13.64 3.73 7.34
C ARG A 44 14.20 3.50 5.94
N GLU A 45 14.17 2.27 5.47
CA GLU A 45 14.64 1.92 4.12
C GLU A 45 13.51 1.88 3.11
N PHE A 46 12.29 1.61 3.58
CA PHE A 46 11.11 1.57 2.69
C PHE A 46 9.87 2.04 3.45
N ALA A 47 8.81 2.27 2.69
CA ALA A 47 7.50 2.62 3.23
C ALA A 47 6.43 1.75 2.57
N ILE A 48 5.35 1.50 3.29
CA ILE A 48 4.14 0.88 2.74
C ILE A 48 3.17 2.02 2.48
N GLU A 49 2.65 2.09 1.26
CA GLU A 49 1.73 3.13 0.85
C GLU A 49 0.39 2.54 0.44
N PHE A 50 -0.68 3.14 0.94
CA PHE A 50 -2.06 2.81 0.57
C PHE A 50 -2.58 3.92 -0.31
N GLU A 51 -2.88 3.59 -1.57
CA GLU A 51 -3.34 4.57 -2.56
C GLU A 51 -4.77 4.29 -2.94
N ILE A 52 -5.64 5.28 -2.77
CA ILE A 52 -7.04 5.22 -3.16
C ILE A 52 -7.22 6.05 -4.43
N ASP A 53 -7.78 5.44 -5.45
CA ASP A 53 -8.17 6.10 -6.69
C ASP A 53 -9.68 6.32 -6.67
N TYR A 54 -10.10 7.56 -6.44
CA TYR A 54 -11.51 7.90 -6.39
C TYR A 54 -12.17 7.96 -7.76
N ARG A 55 -11.37 8.14 -8.80
CA ARG A 55 -11.87 8.20 -10.16
C ARG A 55 -12.36 6.83 -10.63
N ASP A 56 -11.53 5.82 -10.43
CA ASP A 56 -11.81 4.46 -10.85
C ASP A 56 -12.37 3.59 -9.72
N LEU A 57 -12.51 4.15 -8.52
CA LEU A 57 -12.98 3.47 -7.32
C LEU A 57 -12.18 2.19 -7.08
N ASP A 58 -10.87 2.37 -6.98
CA ASP A 58 -9.91 1.29 -6.80
C ASP A 58 -8.93 1.64 -5.69
N MET A 59 -8.13 0.68 -5.27
CA MET A 59 -7.04 0.95 -4.35
C MET A 59 -5.88 0.01 -4.60
N PHE A 60 -4.71 0.48 -4.21
CA PHE A 60 -3.46 -0.24 -4.41
C PHE A 60 -2.59 -0.11 -3.18
N VAL A 61 -1.73 -1.09 -2.96
CA VAL A 61 -0.67 -1.01 -1.97
C VAL A 61 0.66 -1.07 -2.69
N LEU A 62 1.53 -0.13 -2.38
CA LEU A 62 2.86 -0.03 -2.97
C LEU A 62 3.91 -0.07 -1.87
N VAL A 63 5.10 -0.53 -2.23
CA VAL A 63 6.28 -0.38 -1.41
C VAL A 63 7.13 0.70 -2.05
N ALA A 64 7.43 1.75 -1.28
CA ALA A 64 8.26 2.86 -1.73
C ALA A 64 9.67 2.71 -1.15
N ILE A 65 10.68 2.88 -2.00
CA ILE A 65 12.08 2.82 -1.59
C ILE A 65 12.50 4.21 -1.12
N LEU A 66 12.90 4.33 0.13
CA LEU A 66 13.27 5.63 0.71
C LEU A 66 14.69 6.03 0.30
N GLY A 67 14.86 7.34 0.05
CA GLY A 67 16.16 7.95 -0.12
C GLY A 67 16.49 8.77 1.11
N ASN A 68 17.55 8.40 1.84
CA ASN A 68 17.95 9.08 3.09
C ASN A 68 16.80 9.13 4.11
N GLY A 69 15.98 8.09 4.17
CA GLY A 69 14.85 8.01 5.08
C GLY A 69 13.63 8.82 4.67
N GLU A 70 13.63 9.36 3.46
CA GLU A 70 12.53 10.20 2.95
C GLU A 70 11.82 9.53 1.77
N LEU A 71 10.53 9.85 1.62
CA LEU A 71 9.74 9.35 0.50
C LEU A 71 10.31 9.86 -0.83
N PRO A 72 10.38 9.00 -1.86
CA PRO A 72 10.95 9.39 -3.15
C PRO A 72 10.03 10.35 -3.90
N GLY A 73 10.65 11.21 -4.73
CA GLY A 73 9.92 11.96 -5.75
C GLY A 73 9.49 11.04 -6.90
N GLY A 74 8.72 11.57 -7.81
CA GLY A 74 8.17 10.77 -8.92
C GLY A 74 7.12 9.79 -8.43
N TYR A 75 6.79 8.82 -9.28
CA TYR A 75 5.85 7.77 -8.92
C TYR A 75 6.53 6.40 -8.91
N TYR A 76 6.59 5.71 -10.05
CA TYR A 76 7.33 4.43 -10.12
C TYR A 76 8.83 4.64 -10.28
N MET A 77 9.24 5.70 -10.97
CA MET A 77 10.63 5.98 -11.32
C MET A 77 11.04 7.35 -10.85
N ASN A 78 12.27 7.49 -10.41
CA ASN A 78 12.88 8.77 -10.11
C ASN A 78 14.35 8.71 -10.54
N LYS A 79 14.76 9.62 -11.41
CA LYS A 79 16.13 9.69 -11.93
C LYS A 79 16.64 8.35 -12.48
N GLY A 80 15.77 7.66 -13.22
CA GLY A 80 16.09 6.38 -13.85
C GLY A 80 16.07 5.18 -12.95
N LYS A 81 15.71 5.33 -11.69
CA LYS A 81 15.62 4.22 -10.73
C LYS A 81 14.18 3.95 -10.34
N ARG A 82 13.85 2.67 -10.15
CA ARG A 82 12.56 2.29 -9.59
C ARG A 82 12.50 2.72 -8.13
N VAL A 83 11.47 3.45 -7.76
CA VAL A 83 11.28 3.94 -6.39
C VAL A 83 9.99 3.44 -5.76
N ARG A 84 9.07 2.89 -6.54
CA ARG A 84 7.86 2.25 -6.04
C ARG A 84 7.55 0.99 -6.80
N ILE A 85 7.00 0.01 -6.10
CA ILE A 85 6.58 -1.26 -6.69
C ILE A 85 5.26 -1.68 -6.04
N HIS A 86 4.33 -2.19 -6.85
CA HIS A 86 3.10 -2.76 -6.31
C HIS A 86 3.41 -3.97 -5.44
N LEU A 87 2.70 -4.10 -4.33
CA LEU A 87 2.90 -5.20 -3.40
C LEU A 87 2.83 -6.56 -4.10
N GLU A 88 1.88 -6.75 -5.02
CA GLU A 88 1.70 -8.02 -5.73
C GLU A 88 2.96 -8.42 -6.52
N LYS A 89 3.73 -7.46 -7.00
CA LYS A 89 4.96 -7.76 -7.76
C LYS A 89 6.01 -8.44 -6.90
N LEU A 90 6.01 -8.20 -5.61
CA LEU A 90 6.93 -8.86 -4.69
C LEU A 90 6.61 -10.36 -4.57
N PHE A 91 5.33 -10.72 -4.63
CA PHE A 91 4.91 -12.12 -4.65
C PHE A 91 5.21 -12.77 -6.00
N GLU A 92 4.89 -12.09 -7.10
CA GLU A 92 5.15 -12.59 -8.46
C GLU A 92 6.64 -12.89 -8.68
N SER A 93 7.52 -12.05 -8.13
CA SER A 93 8.97 -12.21 -8.28
C SER A 93 9.60 -13.16 -7.26
N GLY A 94 8.79 -13.71 -6.35
CA GLY A 94 9.29 -14.64 -5.31
C GLY A 94 9.98 -13.98 -4.13
N LYS A 95 9.96 -12.66 -4.03
CA LYS A 95 10.55 -11.94 -2.89
C LYS A 95 9.74 -12.11 -1.61
N ILE A 96 8.44 -12.33 -1.75
CA ILE A 96 7.55 -12.77 -0.69
C ILE A 96 6.93 -14.08 -1.16
N THR A 97 7.05 -15.13 -0.36
CA THR A 97 6.67 -16.47 -0.78
C THR A 97 5.39 -17.01 -0.14
N ASN A 98 5.00 -16.49 1.00
CA ASN A 98 3.79 -16.91 1.72
C ASN A 98 2.64 -15.95 1.46
N GLY A 99 1.44 -16.35 1.87
CA GLY A 99 0.25 -15.49 1.74
C GLY A 99 -0.53 -15.76 0.46
N ASN A 100 -1.84 -15.58 0.55
CA ASN A 100 -2.75 -15.79 -0.57
C ASN A 100 -2.98 -14.49 -1.35
N TRP A 101 -1.92 -13.98 -1.96
CA TRP A 101 -1.98 -12.71 -2.69
C TRP A 101 -2.89 -12.77 -3.93
N LYS A 102 -3.05 -13.95 -4.53
CA LYS A 102 -3.87 -14.11 -5.74
C LYS A 102 -5.36 -13.85 -5.49
N ALA A 103 -5.78 -13.88 -4.24
CA ALA A 103 -7.15 -13.53 -3.88
C ALA A 103 -7.45 -12.05 -4.18
N ILE A 104 -6.44 -11.18 -4.16
CA ILE A 104 -6.63 -9.74 -4.39
C ILE A 104 -7.00 -9.41 -5.83
N PRO A 105 -6.27 -9.85 -6.86
CA PRO A 105 -6.70 -9.62 -8.24
C PRO A 105 -8.08 -10.21 -8.54
N LYS A 106 -8.38 -11.37 -7.98
CA LYS A 106 -9.69 -12.01 -8.13
C LYS A 106 -10.79 -11.13 -7.51
N LEU A 107 -10.59 -10.67 -6.29
CA LEU A 107 -11.53 -9.81 -5.59
C LEU A 107 -11.73 -8.50 -6.35
N ARG A 108 -10.67 -7.92 -6.88
CA ARG A 108 -10.72 -6.69 -7.66
C ARG A 108 -11.64 -6.83 -8.86
N ARG A 109 -11.55 -7.96 -9.57
CA ARG A 109 -12.40 -8.24 -10.72
C ARG A 109 -13.86 -8.48 -10.30
N GLU A 110 -14.07 -9.25 -9.24
CA GLU A 110 -15.42 -9.58 -8.76
C GLU A 110 -16.19 -8.35 -8.29
N LEU A 111 -15.47 -7.36 -7.74
CA LEU A 111 -16.08 -6.15 -7.19
C LEU A 111 -16.10 -4.98 -8.18
N LYS A 112 -15.80 -5.22 -9.44
CA LYS A 112 -15.90 -4.21 -10.48
C LYS A 112 -17.32 -3.63 -10.49
N ASN A 113 -17.42 -2.30 -10.54
CA ASN A 113 -18.68 -1.57 -10.55
C ASN A 113 -19.49 -1.61 -9.25
N THR A 114 -18.88 -1.99 -8.13
CA THR A 114 -19.56 -1.97 -6.82
C THR A 114 -19.29 -0.70 -6.01
N GLY A 115 -18.62 0.30 -6.61
CA GLY A 115 -18.38 1.58 -5.96
C GLY A 115 -17.41 1.49 -4.78
N GLU A 116 -17.75 2.14 -3.69
CA GLU A 116 -16.90 2.18 -2.50
C GLU A 116 -16.70 0.81 -1.85
N THR A 117 -17.62 -0.12 -2.05
CA THR A 117 -17.48 -1.49 -1.57
C THR A 117 -16.18 -2.11 -2.07
N ARG A 118 -15.81 -1.85 -3.31
CA ARG A 118 -14.56 -2.34 -3.90
C ARG A 118 -13.35 -1.83 -3.13
N ILE A 119 -13.32 -0.53 -2.84
CA ILE A 119 -12.22 0.08 -2.09
C ILE A 119 -12.11 -0.55 -0.70
N LEU A 120 -13.21 -0.63 0.04
CA LEU A 120 -13.19 -1.10 1.42
C LEU A 120 -12.85 -2.59 1.51
N SER A 121 -13.37 -3.39 0.57
CA SER A 121 -13.07 -4.83 0.55
C SER A 121 -11.62 -5.10 0.16
N LEU A 122 -11.08 -4.35 -0.80
CA LEU A 122 -9.67 -4.45 -1.16
C LEU A 122 -8.78 -4.02 0.01
N LEU A 123 -9.15 -2.95 0.71
CA LEU A 123 -8.42 -2.50 1.88
C LEU A 123 -8.32 -3.60 2.94
N ASP A 124 -9.44 -4.25 3.27
CA ASP A 124 -9.47 -5.35 4.22
C ASP A 124 -8.58 -6.51 3.76
N ALA A 125 -8.64 -6.87 2.48
CA ALA A 125 -7.85 -7.96 1.91
C ALA A 125 -6.36 -7.65 1.95
N TYR A 126 -5.95 -6.43 1.59
CA TYR A 126 -4.55 -6.02 1.66
C TYR A 126 -4.04 -6.00 3.09
N CYS A 127 -4.84 -5.47 4.03
CA CYS A 127 -4.44 -5.44 5.44
C CYS A 127 -4.25 -6.85 5.99
N GLN A 128 -5.14 -7.78 5.65
CA GLN A 128 -5.02 -9.16 6.06
C GLN A 128 -3.76 -9.81 5.47
N LEU A 129 -3.51 -9.58 4.19
CA LEU A 129 -2.33 -10.12 3.52
C LEU A 129 -1.04 -9.58 4.16
N ILE A 130 -0.98 -8.28 4.41
CA ILE A 130 0.19 -7.66 5.05
C ILE A 130 0.45 -8.27 6.42
N LYS A 131 -0.59 -8.47 7.23
CA LYS A 131 -0.45 -9.13 8.54
C LYS A 131 0.10 -10.53 8.42
N GLU A 132 -0.37 -11.31 7.45
CA GLU A 132 0.07 -12.69 7.23
C GLU A 132 1.56 -12.79 6.84
N VAL A 133 2.05 -11.82 6.09
CA VAL A 133 3.42 -11.85 5.55
C VAL A 133 4.34 -10.81 6.17
N MET A 134 3.96 -10.24 7.30
CA MET A 134 4.72 -9.14 7.92
C MET A 134 6.19 -9.50 8.15
N ASN A 135 6.47 -10.73 8.59
CA ASN A 135 7.86 -11.16 8.81
C ASN A 135 8.68 -11.09 7.52
N GLU A 136 8.10 -11.50 6.40
CA GLU A 136 8.79 -11.43 5.11
C GLU A 136 8.95 -9.97 4.66
N ILE A 137 7.93 -9.13 4.87
CA ILE A 137 8.02 -7.71 4.52
C ILE A 137 9.13 -7.02 5.31
N GLN A 138 9.22 -7.28 6.61
CA GLN A 138 10.25 -6.67 7.46
C GLN A 138 11.66 -7.09 7.07
N ASN A 139 11.81 -8.23 6.42
CA ASN A 139 13.10 -8.77 5.99
C ASN A 139 13.41 -8.47 4.52
N LEU A 140 12.61 -7.64 3.85
CA LEU A 140 12.89 -7.26 2.46
C LEU A 140 14.24 -6.55 2.34
N SER A 141 15.01 -7.00 1.36
CA SER A 141 16.24 -6.31 0.98
C SER A 141 15.90 -5.24 -0.05
N VAL A 142 16.03 -3.98 0.35
CA VAL A 142 15.67 -2.84 -0.51
C VAL A 142 16.51 -2.81 -1.78
N SER A 143 17.77 -3.22 -1.69
CA SER A 143 18.66 -3.26 -2.86
C SER A 143 18.24 -4.27 -3.92
N GLU A 144 17.37 -5.22 -3.56
CA GLU A 144 16.88 -6.25 -4.47
C GLU A 144 15.51 -5.92 -5.07
N LEU A 145 14.91 -4.81 -4.67
CA LEU A 145 13.59 -4.38 -5.16
C LEU A 145 13.65 -3.61 -6.51
#